data_64f6e36528f786ee6693259bc77bdf48
#
_entry.id   64f6e36528f786ee6693259bc77bdf48
#
_cell.length_a   1.000
_cell.length_b   1.000
_cell.length_c   1.000
_cell.angle_alpha   90.00
_cell.angle_beta   90.00
_cell.angle_gamma   90.00
#
_symmetry.space_group_name_H-M   'P 1'
#
loop_
_entity.id
_entity.type
_entity.pdbx_description
1 polymer ?
#
loop_
_entity_poly.entity_id
_entity_poly.type
_entity_poly.pdbx_seq_one_letter_code
_entity_poly.pdbx_strand_id
1 'polypeptide(L)'
;NDVGFYLFKLPFVTFVLDWLFMAVAFITLLVVATHVLSGGIVVQPPRPKVRRATKAHVAVLLALLAVLKAGDYWVTRYELTTANRGAVRGVTYTVDNAQLPAVLLLALIALFTAALFLVALKTESWRPAIVASALWAVMALVGGVVYPAAIQSLVVNPNQKEKEAKYITHNIEATRHALGIDQVTEEQIEFGSLTRTEVEDNVAALQDIRLVKPDEQMVTRFRYDKGKPGQTVNDLDPDRYEVDGTLRQVVVGASELDLDQVGNKSWQGTHLINTHGCGLVMAPAAQFQASGNPAYRDDIVDLDRPELYFSPSLTGYAIVDTTVNETPCPGAETADYEGDSGVRLSSTVRRLAFALDEFDYNLVGSSSINSDSQVLMLRNPRERAQALAPFLSFDGDPYPVALDGRVVWVIDGYTTSSRYPYAQTADLSQLDPGAGLDHTLNYVRNSV
;
A
#
# COMPACT_ATOMS: atom_id res chain seq x y z
N ASN A 1 -4.68 11.85 21.04
CA ASN A 1 -5.21 11.86 19.66
C ASN A 1 -5.44 10.40 19.24
N ASP A 2 -6.43 10.17 18.42
CA ASP A 2 -6.68 8.86 17.81
C ASP A 2 -5.64 8.52 16.73
N VAL A 3 -5.62 7.27 16.29
CA VAL A 3 -4.69 6.80 15.25
C VAL A 3 -4.90 7.55 13.94
N GLY A 4 -6.14 7.87 13.56
CA GLY A 4 -6.47 8.62 12.35
C GLY A 4 -5.83 10.01 12.30
N PHE A 5 -5.55 10.62 13.46
CA PHE A 5 -4.78 11.86 13.51
C PHE A 5 -3.35 11.66 12.97
N TYR A 6 -2.66 10.61 13.39
CA TYR A 6 -1.29 10.32 12.98
C TYR A 6 -1.18 9.84 11.53
N LEU A 7 -2.17 9.09 11.06
CA LEU A 7 -2.18 8.55 9.71
C LEU A 7 -2.54 9.58 8.65
N PHE A 8 -3.51 10.46 8.93
CA PHE A 8 -4.10 11.35 7.91
C PHE A 8 -3.90 12.83 8.20
N LYS A 9 -4.26 13.28 9.42
CA LYS A 9 -4.26 14.72 9.73
C LYS A 9 -2.86 15.28 9.92
N LEU A 10 -2.02 14.60 10.68
CA LEU A 10 -0.65 15.04 10.96
C LEU A 10 0.18 15.24 9.68
N PRO A 11 0.25 14.27 8.74
CA PRO A 11 0.98 14.46 7.49
C PRO A 11 0.48 15.63 6.65
N PHE A 12 -0.83 15.82 6.61
CA PHE A 12 -1.43 16.94 5.88
C PHE A 12 -1.06 18.29 6.51
N VAL A 13 -1.14 18.41 7.83
CA VAL A 13 -0.79 19.65 8.54
C VAL A 13 0.69 19.96 8.38
N THR A 14 1.57 18.96 8.51
CA THR A 14 3.02 19.12 8.26
C THR A 14 3.27 19.59 6.83
N PHE A 15 2.68 18.92 5.84
CA PHE A 15 2.81 19.32 4.44
C PHE A 15 2.38 20.79 4.21
N VAL A 16 1.26 21.21 4.76
CA VAL A 16 0.76 22.59 4.62
C VAL A 16 1.71 23.59 5.27
N LEU A 17 2.22 23.30 6.46
CA LEU A 17 3.17 24.17 7.16
C LEU A 17 4.49 24.29 6.39
N ASP A 18 5.04 23.19 5.92
CA ASP A 18 6.27 23.16 5.13
C ASP A 18 6.11 23.93 3.81
N TRP A 19 4.99 23.68 3.11
CA TRP A 19 4.69 24.39 1.86
C TRP A 19 4.55 25.89 2.08
N LEU A 20 3.80 26.31 3.10
CA LEU A 20 3.64 27.73 3.45
C LEU A 20 4.99 28.34 3.85
N PHE A 21 5.79 27.64 4.66
CA PHE A 21 7.11 28.13 5.06
C PHE A 21 8.02 28.34 3.85
N MET A 22 8.09 27.39 2.93
CA MET A 22 8.89 27.48 1.71
C MET A 22 8.38 28.60 0.78
N ALA A 23 7.06 28.72 0.60
CA ALA A 23 6.45 29.78 -0.21
C ALA A 23 6.76 31.17 0.37
N VAL A 24 6.58 31.38 1.67
CA VAL A 24 6.87 32.68 2.33
C VAL A 24 8.38 32.96 2.33
N ALA A 25 9.23 31.95 2.51
CA ALA A 25 10.67 32.11 2.42
C ALA A 25 11.09 32.56 1.01
N PHE A 26 10.54 31.92 -0.03
CA PHE A 26 10.79 32.29 -1.41
C PHE A 26 10.30 33.72 -1.73
N ILE A 27 9.07 34.06 -1.31
CA ILE A 27 8.53 35.42 -1.44
C ILE A 27 9.44 36.42 -0.70
N THR A 28 9.93 36.09 0.48
CA THR A 28 10.84 36.97 1.25
C THR A 28 12.11 37.23 0.46
N LEU A 29 12.72 36.22 -0.16
CA LEU A 29 13.92 36.39 -1.00
C LEU A 29 13.64 37.29 -2.22
N LEU A 30 12.53 37.08 -2.91
CA LEU A 30 12.12 37.89 -4.04
C LEU A 30 11.87 39.35 -3.62
N VAL A 31 11.20 39.58 -2.51
CA VAL A 31 10.94 40.91 -1.95
C VAL A 31 12.26 41.61 -1.60
N VAL A 32 13.18 40.92 -0.95
CA VAL A 32 14.51 41.48 -0.62
C VAL A 32 15.27 41.83 -1.92
N ALA A 33 15.30 40.91 -2.90
CA ALA A 33 15.93 41.17 -4.20
C ALA A 33 15.32 42.37 -4.91
N THR A 34 14.00 42.48 -4.96
CA THR A 34 13.29 43.62 -5.58
C THR A 34 13.62 44.93 -4.86
N HIS A 35 13.70 44.94 -3.53
CA HIS A 35 14.08 46.10 -2.76
C HIS A 35 15.56 46.49 -2.94
N VAL A 36 16.45 45.56 -3.18
CA VAL A 36 17.85 45.83 -3.54
C VAL A 36 17.89 46.50 -4.93
N LEU A 37 17.22 45.90 -5.92
CA LEU A 37 17.19 46.45 -7.30
C LEU A 37 16.53 47.82 -7.39
N SER A 38 15.49 48.07 -6.57
CA SER A 38 14.77 49.38 -6.57
C SER A 38 15.41 50.45 -5.67
N GLY A 39 16.58 50.16 -5.06
CA GLY A 39 17.25 51.09 -4.17
C GLY A 39 16.54 51.27 -2.81
N GLY A 40 15.65 50.35 -2.42
CA GLY A 40 15.05 50.29 -1.11
C GLY A 40 16.04 49.83 -0.02
N ILE A 41 17.03 49.01 -0.44
CA ILE A 41 18.20 48.58 0.34
C ILE A 41 19.45 49.03 -0.40
N VAL A 42 20.21 49.92 0.20
CA VAL A 42 21.48 50.40 -0.34
C VAL A 42 22.61 49.94 0.54
N VAL A 43 23.44 49.04 0.00
CA VAL A 43 24.60 48.47 0.72
C VAL A 43 25.79 49.39 0.49
N GLN A 44 25.94 50.41 1.30
CA GLN A 44 27.10 51.33 1.27
C GLN A 44 27.74 51.40 2.66
N PRO A 45 29.11 51.31 2.76
CA PRO A 45 29.81 51.53 4.01
C PRO A 45 29.60 52.98 4.52
N PRO A 46 29.53 53.25 5.85
CA PRO A 46 29.78 52.28 6.93
C PRO A 46 28.52 51.53 7.40
N ARG A 47 27.32 51.86 6.93
CA ARG A 47 26.08 51.17 7.33
C ARG A 47 25.08 51.11 6.19
N PRO A 48 24.44 49.99 5.95
CA PRO A 48 23.39 49.87 4.93
C PRO A 48 22.22 50.82 5.26
N LYS A 49 21.75 51.54 4.25
CA LYS A 49 20.53 52.37 4.35
C LYS A 49 19.34 51.56 3.85
N VAL A 50 18.33 51.39 4.67
CA VAL A 50 17.09 50.67 4.31
C VAL A 50 15.90 51.59 4.54
N ARG A 51 15.07 51.73 3.50
CA ARG A 51 13.84 52.53 3.57
C ARG A 51 12.87 51.99 4.60
N ARG A 52 12.06 52.87 5.28
CA ARG A 52 11.08 52.49 6.29
C ARG A 52 10.06 51.45 5.77
N ALA A 53 9.52 51.68 4.55
CA ALA A 53 8.59 50.74 3.92
C ALA A 53 9.20 49.36 3.68
N THR A 54 10.48 49.30 3.23
CA THR A 54 11.22 48.05 3.05
C THR A 54 11.42 47.32 4.35
N LYS A 55 11.79 48.05 5.44
CA LYS A 55 11.91 47.45 6.78
C LYS A 55 10.59 46.86 7.22
N ALA A 56 9.48 47.58 7.02
CA ALA A 56 8.15 47.08 7.43
C ALA A 56 7.77 45.83 6.65
N HIS A 57 7.95 45.83 5.33
CA HIS A 57 7.61 44.69 4.46
C HIS A 57 8.39 43.42 4.87
N VAL A 58 9.73 43.55 4.99
CA VAL A 58 10.57 42.42 5.39
C VAL A 58 10.30 41.96 6.82
N ALA A 59 10.01 42.90 7.75
CA ALA A 59 9.67 42.55 9.15
C ALA A 59 8.38 41.71 9.25
N VAL A 60 7.36 42.05 8.46
CA VAL A 60 6.11 41.26 8.43
C VAL A 60 6.35 39.84 7.88
N LEU A 61 7.14 39.72 6.83
CA LEU A 61 7.46 38.39 6.25
C LEU A 61 8.31 37.55 7.20
N LEU A 62 9.30 38.15 7.88
CA LEU A 62 10.10 37.44 8.89
C LEU A 62 9.26 37.06 10.11
N ALA A 63 8.33 37.92 10.54
CA ALA A 63 7.38 37.57 11.59
C ALA A 63 6.49 36.39 11.19
N LEU A 64 6.01 36.38 9.94
CA LEU A 64 5.21 35.27 9.42
C LEU A 64 6.01 33.96 9.37
N LEU A 65 7.27 34.00 8.90
CA LEU A 65 8.16 32.83 8.93
C LEU A 65 8.38 32.31 10.35
N ALA A 66 8.55 33.21 11.33
CA ALA A 66 8.72 32.82 12.72
C ALA A 66 7.43 32.19 13.30
N VAL A 67 6.24 32.69 12.93
CA VAL A 67 4.95 32.07 13.33
C VAL A 67 4.79 30.69 12.69
N LEU A 68 5.09 30.54 11.40
CA LEU A 68 5.04 29.24 10.73
C LEU A 68 6.00 28.24 11.37
N LYS A 69 7.21 28.68 11.73
CA LYS A 69 8.18 27.82 12.42
C LYS A 69 7.74 27.47 13.86
N ALA A 70 7.01 28.34 14.54
CA ALA A 70 6.40 28.01 15.82
C ALA A 70 5.32 26.92 15.66
N GLY A 71 4.52 27.01 14.58
CA GLY A 71 3.56 25.96 14.22
C GLY A 71 4.24 24.64 13.92
N ASP A 72 5.33 24.65 13.18
CA ASP A 72 6.16 23.49 12.88
C ASP A 72 6.70 22.83 14.18
N TYR A 73 7.28 23.60 15.10
CA TYR A 73 7.70 23.07 16.41
C TYR A 73 6.53 22.48 17.21
N TRP A 74 5.33 23.09 17.14
CA TRP A 74 4.17 22.55 17.79
C TRP A 74 3.74 21.19 17.22
N VAL A 75 3.86 20.99 15.91
CA VAL A 75 3.55 19.74 15.20
C VAL A 75 4.64 18.69 15.43
N THR A 76 5.91 19.07 15.44
CA THR A 76 7.07 18.19 15.68
C THR A 76 6.91 17.34 16.95
N ARG A 77 6.25 17.82 18.00
CA ARG A 77 5.99 17.04 19.23
C ARG A 77 5.20 15.75 18.96
N TYR A 78 4.34 15.74 17.94
CA TYR A 78 3.60 14.55 17.52
C TYR A 78 4.45 13.66 16.60
N GLU A 79 5.29 14.24 15.75
CA GLU A 79 6.21 13.50 14.88
C GLU A 79 7.25 12.72 15.68
N LEU A 80 7.63 13.21 16.87
CA LEU A 80 8.52 12.51 17.79
C LEU A 80 7.98 11.12 18.21
N THR A 81 6.67 10.89 18.13
CA THR A 81 6.06 9.58 18.45
C THR A 81 6.26 8.53 17.37
N THR A 82 6.66 8.94 16.17
CA THR A 82 6.92 8.06 15.02
C THR A 82 8.39 8.05 14.60
N ALA A 83 9.22 8.87 15.27
CA ALA A 83 10.63 9.01 14.94
C ALA A 83 11.42 7.74 15.33
N ASN A 84 12.37 7.34 14.50
CA ASN A 84 13.29 6.24 14.80
C ASN A 84 14.55 6.81 15.46
N ARG A 85 14.61 6.77 16.80
CA ARG A 85 15.71 7.34 17.57
C ARG A 85 16.00 6.48 18.80
N GLY A 86 17.20 5.94 18.88
CA GLY A 86 17.66 5.17 20.05
C GLY A 86 17.20 3.70 20.04
N ALA A 87 16.83 3.16 21.19
CA ALA A 87 16.54 1.74 21.37
C ALA A 87 15.23 1.29 20.71
N VAL A 88 14.26 2.19 20.58
CA VAL A 88 12.93 1.91 20.05
C VAL A 88 12.45 3.05 19.15
N ARG A 89 11.47 2.76 18.32
CA ARG A 89 10.76 3.79 17.56
C ARG A 89 9.76 4.52 18.46
N GLY A 90 9.69 5.84 18.27
CA GLY A 90 8.79 6.71 19.04
C GLY A 90 9.50 7.44 20.17
N VAL A 91 8.78 7.65 21.27
CA VAL A 91 9.30 8.39 22.41
C VAL A 91 10.22 7.53 23.25
N THR A 92 11.44 8.02 23.46
CA THR A 92 12.46 7.44 24.34
C THR A 92 12.65 8.35 25.57
N TYR A 93 13.45 7.95 26.54
CA TYR A 93 13.79 8.77 27.69
C TYR A 93 14.33 10.14 27.25
N THR A 94 15.24 10.18 26.29
CA THR A 94 15.82 11.43 25.75
C THR A 94 14.76 12.30 25.07
N VAL A 95 13.84 11.71 24.33
CA VAL A 95 12.75 12.44 23.69
C VAL A 95 11.85 13.10 24.73
N ASP A 96 11.41 12.35 25.74
CA ASP A 96 10.49 12.81 26.78
C ASP A 96 11.11 13.90 27.66
N ASN A 97 12.37 13.72 28.10
CA ASN A 97 13.00 14.58 29.10
C ASN A 97 13.89 15.68 28.51
N ALA A 98 14.25 15.63 27.24
CA ALA A 98 15.09 16.65 26.61
C ALA A 98 14.48 17.25 25.35
N GLN A 99 14.07 16.44 24.36
CA GLN A 99 13.64 16.97 23.07
C GLN A 99 12.25 17.64 23.14
N LEU A 100 11.28 17.00 23.78
CA LEU A 100 9.92 17.54 23.89
C LEU A 100 9.89 18.89 24.63
N PRO A 101 10.53 19.06 25.82
CA PRO A 101 10.64 20.36 26.47
C PRO A 101 11.35 21.41 25.60
N ALA A 102 12.43 21.01 24.91
CA ALA A 102 13.19 21.91 24.04
C ALA A 102 12.34 22.43 22.86
N VAL A 103 11.59 21.54 22.19
CA VAL A 103 10.73 21.87 21.05
C VAL A 103 9.61 22.82 21.48
N LEU A 104 8.98 22.61 22.64
CA LEU A 104 7.97 23.51 23.18
C LEU A 104 8.55 24.89 23.52
N LEU A 105 9.74 24.94 24.12
CA LEU A 105 10.44 26.19 24.39
C LEU A 105 10.79 26.95 23.10
N LEU A 106 11.27 26.22 22.08
CA LEU A 106 11.57 26.78 20.76
C LEU A 106 10.35 27.37 20.08
N ALA A 107 9.17 26.74 20.21
CA ALA A 107 7.91 27.31 19.72
C ALA A 107 7.58 28.67 20.39
N LEU A 108 7.76 28.77 21.71
CA LEU A 108 7.55 30.03 22.44
C LEU A 108 8.57 31.11 22.05
N ILE A 109 9.85 30.74 21.89
CA ILE A 109 10.91 31.66 21.43
C ILE A 109 10.61 32.15 20.01
N ALA A 110 10.15 31.29 19.12
CA ALA A 110 9.76 31.68 17.75
C ALA A 110 8.60 32.68 17.75
N LEU A 111 7.55 32.45 18.55
CA LEU A 111 6.44 33.39 18.70
C LEU A 111 6.90 34.73 19.30
N PHE A 112 7.75 34.69 20.31
CA PHE A 112 8.33 35.91 20.89
C PHE A 112 9.17 36.68 19.86
N THR A 113 9.98 36.00 19.05
CA THR A 113 10.76 36.60 17.98
C THR A 113 9.86 37.22 16.91
N ALA A 114 8.74 36.54 16.55
CA ALA A 114 7.73 37.11 15.65
C ALA A 114 7.15 38.41 16.18
N ALA A 115 6.79 38.43 17.49
CA ALA A 115 6.27 39.65 18.15
C ALA A 115 7.30 40.79 18.10
N LEU A 116 8.59 40.51 18.30
CA LEU A 116 9.63 41.53 18.24
C LEU A 116 9.81 42.10 16.83
N PHE A 117 9.67 41.30 15.78
CA PHE A 117 9.63 41.79 14.38
C PHE A 117 8.44 42.71 14.16
N LEU A 118 7.27 42.41 14.71
CA LEU A 118 6.10 43.31 14.62
C LEU A 118 6.28 44.57 15.43
N VAL A 119 6.88 44.52 16.62
CA VAL A 119 7.23 45.72 17.42
C VAL A 119 8.24 46.60 16.68
N ALA A 120 9.17 46.02 15.91
CA ALA A 120 10.11 46.76 15.08
C ALA A 120 9.45 47.67 14.03
N LEU A 121 8.21 47.40 13.64
CA LEU A 121 7.41 48.29 12.77
C LEU A 121 7.14 49.66 13.39
N LYS A 122 6.97 49.69 14.71
CA LYS A 122 6.69 50.95 15.49
C LYS A 122 7.97 51.64 15.95
N THR A 123 8.93 50.85 16.44
CA THR A 123 10.17 51.36 17.05
C THR A 123 11.27 51.68 16.01
N GLU A 124 11.10 51.23 14.77
CA GLU A 124 12.09 51.36 13.69
C GLU A 124 13.45 50.68 13.98
N SER A 125 13.56 50.03 15.14
CA SER A 125 14.78 49.32 15.61
C SER A 125 14.65 47.82 15.44
N TRP A 126 15.54 47.22 14.66
CA TRP A 126 15.61 45.77 14.47
C TRP A 126 16.54 45.06 15.45
N ARG A 127 17.27 45.81 16.29
CA ARG A 127 18.22 45.23 17.25
C ARG A 127 17.59 44.16 18.15
N PRO A 128 16.40 44.37 18.81
CA PRO A 128 15.81 43.32 19.64
C PRO A 128 15.43 42.07 18.87
N ALA A 129 14.88 42.22 17.66
CA ALA A 129 14.49 41.09 16.82
C ALA A 129 15.71 40.29 16.32
N ILE A 130 16.79 40.96 15.92
CA ILE A 130 18.04 40.31 15.52
C ILE A 130 18.66 39.54 16.69
N VAL A 131 18.72 40.15 17.88
CA VAL A 131 19.23 39.48 19.09
C VAL A 131 18.36 38.27 19.45
N ALA A 132 17.04 38.41 19.40
CA ALA A 132 16.13 37.27 19.63
C ALA A 132 16.30 36.16 18.61
N SER A 133 16.48 36.50 17.32
CA SER A 133 16.75 35.50 16.27
C SER A 133 18.09 34.77 16.48
N ALA A 134 19.13 35.50 16.90
CA ALA A 134 20.42 34.89 17.23
C ALA A 134 20.34 33.96 18.44
N LEU A 135 19.65 34.40 19.52
CA LEU A 135 19.38 33.57 20.68
C LEU A 135 18.52 32.35 20.34
N TRP A 136 17.52 32.52 19.49
CA TRP A 136 16.73 31.41 18.97
C TRP A 136 17.57 30.37 18.23
N ALA A 137 18.47 30.82 17.32
CA ALA A 137 19.39 29.92 16.63
C ALA A 137 20.34 29.15 17.61
N VAL A 138 20.86 29.86 18.62
CA VAL A 138 21.67 29.22 19.68
C VAL A 138 20.85 28.20 20.47
N MET A 139 19.62 28.57 20.87
CA MET A 139 18.73 27.68 21.62
C MET A 139 18.27 26.48 20.77
N ALA A 140 18.07 26.65 19.46
CA ALA A 140 17.79 25.55 18.55
C ALA A 140 18.95 24.55 18.45
N LEU A 141 20.18 25.05 18.40
CA LEU A 141 21.39 24.20 18.41
C LEU A 141 21.58 23.52 19.78
N VAL A 142 21.54 24.29 20.85
CA VAL A 142 21.80 23.76 22.21
C VAL A 142 20.66 22.82 22.64
N GLY A 143 19.41 23.29 22.60
CA GLY A 143 18.26 22.53 23.06
C GLY A 143 17.81 21.43 22.10
N GLY A 144 17.98 21.63 20.78
CA GLY A 144 17.57 20.66 19.77
C GLY A 144 18.61 19.57 19.48
N VAL A 145 19.89 19.85 19.70
CA VAL A 145 21.00 18.92 19.34
C VAL A 145 21.89 18.59 20.54
N VAL A 146 22.54 19.61 21.13
CA VAL A 146 23.60 19.39 22.11
C VAL A 146 23.06 18.78 23.41
N TYR A 147 21.99 19.34 23.94
CA TYR A 147 21.39 18.88 25.21
C TYR A 147 20.80 17.46 25.09
N PRO A 148 20.00 17.11 24.07
CA PRO A 148 19.55 15.72 23.87
C PRO A 148 20.72 14.73 23.70
N ALA A 149 21.76 15.11 22.95
CA ALA A 149 22.94 14.26 22.79
C ALA A 149 23.70 14.02 24.10
N ALA A 150 23.82 15.07 24.93
CA ALA A 150 24.42 14.95 26.26
C ALA A 150 23.59 14.04 27.19
N ILE A 151 22.26 14.21 27.23
CA ILE A 151 21.36 13.32 28.00
C ILE A 151 21.48 11.87 27.52
N GLN A 152 21.47 11.64 26.20
CA GLN A 152 21.62 10.31 25.65
C GLN A 152 22.93 9.66 26.07
N SER A 153 24.04 10.38 25.92
CA SER A 153 25.38 9.83 26.13
C SER A 153 25.73 9.66 27.60
N LEU A 154 25.38 10.62 28.46
CA LEU A 154 25.82 10.68 29.85
C LEU A 154 24.79 10.08 30.83
N VAL A 155 23.51 10.07 30.49
CA VAL A 155 22.44 9.62 31.40
C VAL A 155 21.82 8.28 30.92
N VAL A 156 21.48 8.21 29.64
CA VAL A 156 20.74 7.03 29.11
C VAL A 156 21.68 5.87 28.83
N ASN A 157 22.73 6.06 28.01
CA ASN A 157 23.59 4.98 27.59
C ASN A 157 24.19 4.16 28.76
N PRO A 158 24.66 4.79 29.88
CA PRO A 158 25.16 4.01 31.00
C PRO A 158 24.11 3.21 31.77
N ASN A 159 22.80 3.65 31.68
CA ASN A 159 21.70 3.09 32.42
C ASN A 159 20.51 2.72 31.50
N GLN A 160 20.80 2.28 30.28
CA GLN A 160 19.80 2.12 29.21
C GLN A 160 18.64 1.23 29.63
N LYS A 161 18.91 0.06 30.21
CA LYS A 161 17.90 -0.90 30.63
C LYS A 161 16.87 -0.28 31.60
N GLU A 162 17.32 0.51 32.56
CA GLU A 162 16.46 1.14 33.57
C GLU A 162 15.69 2.33 32.97
N LYS A 163 16.38 3.21 32.23
CA LYS A 163 15.82 4.43 31.68
C LYS A 163 14.85 4.18 30.54
N GLU A 164 15.09 3.19 29.69
CA GLU A 164 14.27 2.90 28.52
C GLU A 164 13.19 1.83 28.78
N ALA A 165 13.19 1.12 29.91
CA ALA A 165 12.25 0.04 30.19
C ALA A 165 10.79 0.42 29.93
N LYS A 166 10.32 1.56 30.45
CA LYS A 166 8.96 2.06 30.24
C LYS A 166 8.65 2.28 28.77
N TYR A 167 9.57 2.87 28.02
CA TYR A 167 9.37 3.21 26.61
C TYR A 167 9.41 1.97 25.72
N ILE A 168 10.26 0.99 26.06
CA ILE A 168 10.30 -0.33 25.41
C ILE A 168 8.95 -1.05 25.59
N THR A 169 8.41 -1.06 26.82
CA THR A 169 7.09 -1.67 27.08
C THR A 169 6.00 -1.04 26.22
N HIS A 170 5.92 0.30 26.18
CA HIS A 170 4.95 1.01 25.32
C HIS A 170 5.15 0.71 23.83
N ASN A 171 6.40 0.56 23.37
CA ASN A 171 6.70 0.20 22.00
C ASN A 171 6.22 -1.23 21.67
N ILE A 172 6.46 -2.20 22.58
CA ILE A 172 6.01 -3.58 22.40
C ILE A 172 4.48 -3.64 22.33
N GLU A 173 3.78 -3.00 23.27
CA GLU A 173 2.32 -2.96 23.31
C GLU A 173 1.75 -2.32 22.04
N ALA A 174 2.28 -1.16 21.64
CA ALA A 174 1.84 -0.47 20.44
C ALA A 174 2.13 -1.29 19.17
N THR A 175 3.27 -1.97 19.10
CA THR A 175 3.64 -2.82 17.96
C THR A 175 2.70 -4.02 17.86
N ARG A 176 2.44 -4.71 18.96
CA ARG A 176 1.49 -5.84 18.99
C ARG A 176 0.10 -5.39 18.55
N HIS A 177 -0.38 -4.28 19.10
CA HIS A 177 -1.67 -3.72 18.72
C HIS A 177 -1.71 -3.29 17.25
N ALA A 178 -0.67 -2.62 16.76
CA ALA A 178 -0.59 -2.14 15.39
C ALA A 178 -0.60 -3.27 14.35
N LEU A 179 0.00 -4.42 14.69
CA LEU A 179 0.04 -5.60 13.84
C LEU A 179 -1.11 -6.59 14.10
N GLY A 180 -2.01 -6.30 15.05
CA GLY A 180 -3.18 -7.13 15.35
C GLY A 180 -2.85 -8.45 16.09
N ILE A 181 -1.67 -8.55 16.69
CA ILE A 181 -1.21 -9.74 17.41
C ILE A 181 -1.36 -9.64 18.95
N ASP A 182 -1.98 -8.57 19.42
CA ASP A 182 -2.26 -8.36 20.86
C ASP A 182 -3.37 -9.26 21.40
N GLN A 183 -4.18 -9.86 20.52
CA GLN A 183 -5.26 -10.78 20.86
C GLN A 183 -4.89 -12.26 20.68
N VAL A 184 -3.64 -12.56 20.32
CA VAL A 184 -3.18 -13.95 20.15
C VAL A 184 -3.13 -14.64 21.50
N THR A 185 -3.84 -15.76 21.62
CA THR A 185 -3.80 -16.63 22.80
C THR A 185 -2.66 -17.62 22.65
N GLU A 186 -1.77 -17.64 23.62
CA GLU A 186 -0.69 -18.65 23.70
C GLU A 186 -1.19 -19.86 24.50
N GLU A 187 -1.22 -21.03 23.87
CA GLU A 187 -1.52 -22.28 24.52
C GLU A 187 -0.28 -23.17 24.55
N GLN A 188 0.05 -23.69 25.74
CA GLN A 188 1.10 -24.68 25.88
C GLN A 188 0.54 -26.06 25.59
N ILE A 189 1.07 -26.71 24.55
CA ILE A 189 0.71 -28.07 24.17
C ILE A 189 1.82 -29.01 24.61
N GLU A 190 1.47 -30.01 25.44
CA GLU A 190 2.38 -31.10 25.77
C GLU A 190 2.33 -32.15 24.64
N PHE A 191 3.47 -32.39 24.01
CA PHE A 191 3.59 -33.46 23.02
C PHE A 191 3.76 -34.80 23.72
N GLY A 192 2.74 -35.65 23.63
CA GLY A 192 2.78 -37.05 24.04
C GLY A 192 2.95 -38.03 22.87
N SER A 193 3.17 -39.30 23.15
CA SER A 193 3.08 -40.33 22.13
C SER A 193 1.60 -40.68 21.90
N LEU A 194 1.19 -40.61 20.62
CA LEU A 194 -0.17 -41.01 20.22
C LEU A 194 -0.41 -42.50 20.51
N THR A 195 -1.49 -42.79 21.15
CA THR A 195 -1.97 -44.17 21.31
C THR A 195 -2.80 -44.58 20.09
N ARG A 196 -2.92 -45.91 19.88
CA ARG A 196 -3.73 -46.45 18.79
C ARG A 196 -5.20 -46.01 18.88
N THR A 197 -5.74 -45.95 20.09
CA THR A 197 -7.12 -45.49 20.33
C THR A 197 -7.31 -44.04 19.93
N GLU A 198 -6.38 -43.15 20.31
CA GLU A 198 -6.43 -41.73 19.90
C GLU A 198 -6.36 -41.53 18.38
N VAL A 199 -5.60 -42.35 17.67
CA VAL A 199 -5.56 -42.35 16.20
C VAL A 199 -6.91 -42.85 15.63
N GLU A 200 -7.48 -43.94 16.17
CA GLU A 200 -8.76 -44.47 15.71
C GLU A 200 -9.93 -43.51 16.00
N ASP A 201 -9.91 -42.77 17.11
CA ASP A 201 -10.91 -41.76 17.45
C ASP A 201 -10.83 -40.50 16.59
N ASN A 202 -9.67 -40.23 16.01
CA ASN A 202 -9.40 -39.05 15.17
C ASN A 202 -9.23 -39.35 13.67
N VAL A 203 -9.69 -40.51 13.19
CA VAL A 203 -9.56 -40.93 11.78
C VAL A 203 -10.14 -39.90 10.83
N ALA A 204 -11.23 -39.20 11.16
CA ALA A 204 -11.84 -38.21 10.31
C ALA A 204 -10.89 -37.02 10.07
N ALA A 205 -10.17 -36.57 11.09
CA ALA A 205 -9.16 -35.49 10.95
C ALA A 205 -7.96 -35.98 10.13
N LEU A 206 -7.54 -37.23 10.29
CA LEU A 206 -6.43 -37.81 9.55
C LEU A 206 -6.74 -37.98 8.04
N GLN A 207 -8.01 -38.26 7.71
CA GLN A 207 -8.45 -38.44 6.32
C GLN A 207 -8.36 -37.17 5.48
N ASP A 208 -8.35 -35.99 6.14
CA ASP A 208 -8.24 -34.68 5.46
C ASP A 208 -6.83 -34.09 5.54
N ILE A 209 -5.84 -34.86 6.01
CA ILE A 209 -4.44 -34.41 5.96
C ILE A 209 -4.05 -34.25 4.49
N ARG A 210 -3.64 -33.01 4.15
CA ARG A 210 -3.26 -32.65 2.80
C ARG A 210 -1.99 -33.38 2.36
N LEU A 211 -2.12 -34.19 1.32
CA LEU A 211 -1.02 -34.89 0.64
C LEU A 211 -0.65 -34.18 -0.66
N VAL A 212 -1.62 -33.58 -1.35
CA VAL A 212 -1.39 -32.75 -2.55
C VAL A 212 -0.98 -31.37 -2.07
N LYS A 213 0.33 -31.08 -2.08
CA LYS A 213 0.87 -29.79 -1.66
C LYS A 213 0.78 -28.81 -2.82
N PRO A 214 0.17 -27.61 -2.66
CA PRO A 214 0.15 -26.59 -3.69
C PRO A 214 1.51 -25.89 -3.75
N ASP A 215 2.47 -26.52 -4.42
CA ASP A 215 3.78 -25.97 -4.67
C ASP A 215 4.06 -25.95 -6.19
N GLU A 216 5.14 -25.30 -6.59
CA GLU A 216 5.52 -25.13 -8.00
C GLU A 216 5.60 -26.46 -8.77
N GLN A 217 6.01 -27.56 -8.11
CA GLN A 217 6.05 -28.87 -8.73
C GLN A 217 4.64 -29.41 -9.02
N MET A 218 3.72 -29.19 -8.08
CA MET A 218 2.33 -29.61 -8.22
C MET A 218 1.60 -28.74 -9.25
N VAL A 219 1.84 -27.42 -9.27
CA VAL A 219 1.35 -26.52 -10.33
C VAL A 219 1.80 -27.03 -11.71
N THR A 220 3.08 -27.35 -11.85
CA THR A 220 3.62 -27.93 -13.10
C THR A 220 2.91 -29.24 -13.46
N ARG A 221 2.58 -30.07 -12.47
CA ARG A 221 1.86 -31.33 -12.67
C ARG A 221 0.42 -31.08 -13.14
N PHE A 222 -0.32 -30.20 -12.48
CA PHE A 222 -1.67 -29.82 -12.90
C PHE A 222 -1.69 -29.27 -14.33
N ARG A 223 -0.73 -28.38 -14.64
CA ARG A 223 -0.55 -27.82 -15.98
C ARG A 223 -0.30 -28.91 -17.02
N TYR A 224 0.57 -29.88 -16.73
CA TYR A 224 0.89 -30.97 -17.64
C TYR A 224 -0.30 -31.93 -17.83
N ASP A 225 -0.95 -32.34 -16.75
CA ASP A 225 -2.00 -33.36 -16.78
C ASP A 225 -3.35 -32.83 -17.32
N LYS A 226 -3.65 -31.56 -17.10
CA LYS A 226 -4.94 -30.91 -17.39
C LYS A 226 -4.85 -29.71 -18.33
N GLY A 227 -3.65 -29.26 -18.68
CA GLY A 227 -3.45 -28.19 -19.65
C GLY A 227 -4.06 -28.52 -21.01
N LYS A 228 -4.68 -27.51 -21.64
CA LYS A 228 -5.30 -27.55 -22.95
C LYS A 228 -4.63 -26.52 -23.85
N PRO A 229 -4.68 -26.68 -25.18
CA PRO A 229 -4.12 -25.65 -26.07
C PRO A 229 -4.68 -24.27 -25.75
N GLY A 230 -3.81 -23.29 -25.48
CA GLY A 230 -4.19 -21.95 -25.12
C GLY A 230 -4.66 -21.77 -23.66
N GLN A 231 -4.55 -22.79 -22.82
CA GLN A 231 -4.93 -22.72 -21.40
C GLN A 231 -3.80 -23.25 -20.52
N THR A 232 -3.67 -22.67 -19.32
CA THR A 232 -2.66 -23.04 -18.34
C THR A 232 -3.23 -22.99 -16.92
N VAL A 233 -2.60 -23.70 -15.99
CA VAL A 233 -2.81 -23.55 -14.56
C VAL A 233 -1.56 -22.89 -13.99
N ASN A 234 -1.69 -21.71 -13.39
CA ASN A 234 -0.54 -20.94 -12.91
C ASN A 234 -0.38 -21.02 -11.40
N ASP A 235 -1.45 -21.30 -10.69
CA ASP A 235 -1.45 -21.40 -9.25
C ASP A 235 -2.43 -22.45 -8.74
N LEU A 236 -2.25 -22.87 -7.46
CA LEU A 236 -3.06 -23.88 -6.79
C LEU A 236 -3.35 -23.46 -5.37
N ASP A 237 -4.63 -23.40 -5.03
CA ASP A 237 -5.13 -22.99 -3.73
C ASP A 237 -5.82 -24.13 -2.98
N PRO A 238 -5.60 -24.28 -1.68
CA PRO A 238 -6.40 -25.18 -0.85
C PRO A 238 -7.70 -24.52 -0.44
N ASP A 239 -8.82 -25.14 -0.79
CA ASP A 239 -10.15 -24.69 -0.41
C ASP A 239 -10.99 -25.88 0.10
N ARG A 240 -12.23 -25.66 0.49
CA ARG A 240 -13.14 -26.69 1.02
C ARG A 240 -14.42 -26.75 0.22
N TYR A 241 -14.68 -27.93 -0.35
CA TYR A 241 -15.90 -28.22 -1.09
C TYR A 241 -16.55 -29.50 -0.58
N GLU A 242 -17.83 -29.68 -0.89
CA GLU A 242 -18.53 -30.90 -0.62
C GLU A 242 -18.13 -31.96 -1.67
N VAL A 243 -17.49 -33.03 -1.23
CA VAL A 243 -17.07 -34.16 -2.08
C VAL A 243 -17.76 -35.41 -1.54
N ASP A 244 -18.58 -36.04 -2.36
CA ASP A 244 -19.37 -37.23 -1.99
C ASP A 244 -20.20 -37.03 -0.71
N GLY A 245 -20.84 -35.87 -0.57
CA GLY A 245 -21.69 -35.51 0.59
C GLY A 245 -20.94 -35.17 1.88
N THR A 246 -19.63 -34.97 1.80
CA THR A 246 -18.78 -34.60 2.96
C THR A 246 -17.91 -33.42 2.60
N LEU A 247 -17.82 -32.42 3.52
CA LEU A 247 -16.93 -31.28 3.35
C LEU A 247 -15.47 -31.76 3.42
N ARG A 248 -14.72 -31.57 2.34
CA ARG A 248 -13.34 -32.03 2.18
C ARG A 248 -12.44 -30.89 1.73
N GLN A 249 -11.17 -30.97 2.09
CA GLN A 249 -10.16 -30.10 1.52
C GLN A 249 -9.87 -30.50 0.07
N VAL A 250 -9.90 -29.53 -0.81
CA VAL A 250 -9.66 -29.68 -2.26
C VAL A 250 -8.55 -28.71 -2.65
N VAL A 251 -7.68 -29.11 -3.55
CA VAL A 251 -6.72 -28.22 -4.22
C VAL A 251 -7.36 -27.78 -5.53
N VAL A 252 -7.42 -26.47 -5.74
CA VAL A 252 -8.11 -25.82 -6.84
C VAL A 252 -7.12 -25.00 -7.65
N GLY A 253 -7.21 -25.03 -8.95
CA GLY A 253 -6.50 -24.12 -9.85
C GLY A 253 -7.43 -23.64 -10.95
N ALA A 254 -7.29 -22.40 -11.36
CA ALA A 254 -8.03 -21.87 -12.51
C ALA A 254 -7.38 -22.34 -13.82
N SER A 255 -8.22 -22.72 -14.80
CA SER A 255 -7.75 -22.97 -16.17
C SER A 255 -7.74 -21.64 -16.93
N GLU A 256 -6.66 -20.90 -16.80
CA GLU A 256 -6.50 -19.55 -17.31
C GLU A 256 -6.11 -19.53 -18.78
N LEU A 257 -6.43 -18.46 -19.49
CA LEU A 257 -6.00 -18.24 -20.87
C LEU A 257 -4.50 -17.92 -20.92
N ASP A 258 -3.78 -18.64 -21.78
CA ASP A 258 -2.38 -18.38 -22.12
C ASP A 258 -2.25 -17.99 -23.59
N LEU A 259 -2.15 -16.70 -23.86
CA LEU A 259 -2.04 -16.15 -25.22
C LEU A 259 -0.73 -16.54 -25.92
N ASP A 260 0.28 -16.97 -25.18
CA ASP A 260 1.53 -17.48 -25.78
C ASP A 260 1.38 -18.91 -26.34
N GLN A 261 0.40 -19.65 -25.86
CA GLN A 261 0.12 -21.03 -26.30
C GLN A 261 -1.08 -21.16 -27.24
N VAL A 262 -1.76 -20.05 -27.60
CA VAL A 262 -2.82 -20.12 -28.62
C VAL A 262 -2.25 -20.33 -30.01
N GLY A 263 -2.95 -21.11 -30.82
CA GLY A 263 -2.51 -21.42 -32.22
C GLY A 263 -2.61 -20.20 -33.14
N ASN A 264 -3.61 -19.35 -32.96
CA ASN A 264 -3.81 -18.13 -33.75
C ASN A 264 -3.33 -16.88 -32.97
N LYS A 265 -2.13 -16.42 -33.31
CA LYS A 265 -1.49 -15.24 -32.72
C LYS A 265 -1.76 -13.93 -33.48
N SER A 266 -2.69 -13.93 -34.44
CA SER A 266 -3.12 -12.68 -35.08
C SER A 266 -3.85 -11.80 -34.08
N TRP A 267 -3.97 -10.51 -34.38
CA TRP A 267 -4.70 -9.58 -33.53
C TRP A 267 -6.13 -10.07 -33.23
N GLN A 268 -6.85 -10.56 -34.26
CA GLN A 268 -8.17 -11.18 -34.04
C GLN A 268 -8.09 -12.41 -33.15
N GLY A 269 -7.07 -13.26 -33.33
CA GLY A 269 -6.86 -14.45 -32.53
C GLY A 269 -6.67 -14.16 -31.05
N THR A 270 -5.96 -13.09 -30.70
CA THR A 270 -5.62 -12.74 -29.31
C THR A 270 -6.61 -11.81 -28.64
N HIS A 271 -7.41 -11.04 -29.42
CA HIS A 271 -8.33 -10.05 -28.85
C HIS A 271 -9.81 -10.34 -29.07
N LEU A 272 -10.17 -11.16 -30.08
CA LEU A 272 -11.58 -11.43 -30.44
C LEU A 272 -11.95 -12.90 -30.30
N ILE A 273 -11.01 -13.83 -30.50
CA ILE A 273 -11.27 -15.28 -30.57
C ILE A 273 -10.89 -15.99 -29.27
N ASN A 274 -9.67 -15.78 -28.80
CA ASN A 274 -9.20 -16.34 -27.52
C ASN A 274 -9.30 -15.26 -26.46
N THR A 275 -10.46 -15.13 -25.86
CA THR A 275 -10.80 -14.02 -24.95
C THR A 275 -10.87 -14.44 -23.49
N HIS A 276 -10.95 -15.75 -23.19
CA HIS A 276 -11.17 -16.27 -21.84
C HIS A 276 -10.47 -17.61 -21.59
N GLY A 277 -10.21 -17.94 -20.34
CA GLY A 277 -9.91 -19.28 -19.83
C GLY A 277 -11.18 -20.09 -19.57
N CYS A 278 -11.07 -21.30 -19.03
CA CYS A 278 -12.20 -22.23 -18.93
C CYS A 278 -12.22 -23.03 -17.62
N GLY A 279 -12.93 -22.52 -16.62
CA GLY A 279 -13.29 -23.27 -15.42
C GLY A 279 -12.15 -23.54 -14.46
N LEU A 280 -12.37 -24.52 -13.60
CA LEU A 280 -11.47 -24.90 -12.52
C LEU A 280 -10.92 -26.31 -12.75
N VAL A 281 -9.71 -26.56 -12.30
CA VAL A 281 -9.12 -27.91 -12.17
C VAL A 281 -9.01 -28.21 -10.70
N MET A 282 -9.62 -29.34 -10.25
CA MET A 282 -9.77 -29.65 -8.85
C MET A 282 -9.33 -31.07 -8.52
N ALA A 283 -8.75 -31.27 -7.34
CA ALA A 283 -8.44 -32.57 -6.80
C ALA A 283 -8.59 -32.59 -5.26
N PRO A 284 -9.21 -33.62 -4.65
CA PRO A 284 -9.19 -33.78 -3.20
C PRO A 284 -7.77 -33.77 -2.66
N ALA A 285 -7.51 -32.95 -1.64
CA ALA A 285 -6.15 -32.70 -1.17
C ALA A 285 -5.45 -33.92 -0.53
N ALA A 286 -6.23 -34.90 -0.09
CA ALA A 286 -5.73 -36.12 0.56
C ALA A 286 -5.68 -37.35 -0.37
N GLN A 287 -5.89 -37.19 -1.70
CA GLN A 287 -6.06 -38.33 -2.58
C GLN A 287 -5.15 -38.30 -3.83
N PHE A 288 -4.51 -39.44 -4.08
CA PHE A 288 -3.77 -39.70 -5.30
C PHE A 288 -4.33 -40.93 -6.02
N GLN A 289 -4.23 -40.93 -7.32
CA GLN A 289 -4.48 -42.10 -8.15
C GLN A 289 -3.36 -43.13 -7.98
N ALA A 290 -3.61 -44.38 -8.36
CA ALA A 290 -2.60 -45.43 -8.36
C ALA A 290 -1.37 -45.12 -9.24
N SER A 291 -1.52 -44.24 -10.21
CA SER A 291 -0.45 -43.70 -11.06
C SER A 291 0.48 -42.71 -10.34
N GLY A 292 0.12 -42.26 -9.13
CA GLY A 292 0.81 -41.18 -8.42
C GLY A 292 0.39 -39.78 -8.86
N ASN A 293 -0.64 -39.65 -9.70
CA ASN A 293 -1.24 -38.36 -10.05
C ASN A 293 -2.28 -37.94 -9.01
N PRO A 294 -2.55 -36.63 -8.82
CA PRO A 294 -3.69 -36.16 -8.07
C PRO A 294 -5.00 -36.81 -8.56
N ALA A 295 -5.91 -37.08 -7.67
CA ALA A 295 -7.21 -37.67 -8.04
C ALA A 295 -8.15 -36.58 -8.59
N TYR A 296 -7.84 -36.06 -9.80
CA TYR A 296 -8.63 -35.00 -10.42
C TYR A 296 -10.11 -35.36 -10.53
N ARG A 297 -10.97 -34.40 -10.22
CA ARG A 297 -12.42 -34.52 -10.28
C ARG A 297 -13.04 -33.30 -10.96
N ASP A 298 -13.90 -33.54 -11.95
CA ASP A 298 -14.60 -32.49 -12.70
C ASP A 298 -16.06 -32.32 -12.18
N ASP A 299 -16.48 -33.13 -11.17
CA ASP A 299 -17.82 -33.20 -10.61
C ASP A 299 -17.93 -32.65 -9.16
N ILE A 300 -16.91 -31.93 -8.68
CA ILE A 300 -16.93 -31.32 -7.35
C ILE A 300 -17.84 -30.09 -7.33
N VAL A 301 -17.79 -29.31 -8.38
CA VAL A 301 -18.63 -28.11 -8.55
C VAL A 301 -19.24 -28.09 -9.95
N ASP A 302 -20.47 -27.62 -10.04
CA ASP A 302 -21.13 -27.35 -11.31
C ASP A 302 -21.00 -25.84 -11.62
N LEU A 303 -20.49 -25.53 -12.80
CA LEU A 303 -20.27 -24.16 -13.24
C LEU A 303 -21.23 -23.85 -14.38
N ASP A 304 -22.21 -22.99 -14.15
CA ASP A 304 -23.12 -22.48 -15.18
C ASP A 304 -22.36 -21.62 -16.21
N ARG A 305 -21.29 -20.96 -15.74
CA ARG A 305 -20.45 -20.04 -16.52
C ARG A 305 -18.97 -20.33 -16.26
N PRO A 306 -18.38 -21.24 -17.04
CA PRO A 306 -16.96 -21.62 -16.91
C PRO A 306 -16.00 -20.59 -17.54
N GLU A 307 -16.47 -19.60 -18.33
CA GLU A 307 -15.63 -18.66 -19.06
C GLU A 307 -14.94 -17.68 -18.10
N LEU A 308 -13.60 -17.66 -18.10
CA LEU A 308 -12.77 -16.80 -17.26
C LEU A 308 -12.24 -15.62 -18.08
N TYR A 309 -13.06 -14.58 -18.25
CA TYR A 309 -12.67 -13.34 -18.94
C TYR A 309 -11.71 -12.47 -18.13
N PHE A 310 -11.64 -12.70 -16.83
CA PHE A 310 -10.77 -12.02 -15.89
C PHE A 310 -9.97 -13.06 -15.13
N SER A 311 -8.64 -12.94 -15.12
CA SER A 311 -7.75 -13.79 -14.33
C SER A 311 -6.40 -13.12 -14.06
N PRO A 312 -5.64 -13.56 -13.04
CA PRO A 312 -4.36 -12.95 -12.67
C PRO A 312 -3.32 -12.91 -13.78
N SER A 313 -3.35 -13.87 -14.69
CA SER A 313 -2.41 -13.94 -15.82
C SER A 313 -2.77 -13.03 -16.99
N LEU A 314 -3.98 -12.47 -17.03
CA LEU A 314 -4.45 -11.67 -18.16
C LEU A 314 -3.99 -10.22 -18.07
N THR A 315 -3.36 -9.76 -19.14
CA THR A 315 -2.95 -8.36 -19.35
C THR A 315 -3.62 -7.80 -20.59
N GLY A 316 -3.67 -6.47 -20.70
CA GLY A 316 -4.25 -5.78 -21.84
C GLY A 316 -5.78 -5.91 -21.92
N TYR A 317 -6.31 -5.80 -23.15
CA TYR A 317 -7.74 -5.78 -23.40
C TYR A 317 -8.21 -6.99 -24.24
N ALA A 318 -9.50 -7.29 -24.16
CA ALA A 318 -10.19 -8.17 -25.12
C ALA A 318 -11.47 -7.47 -25.61
N ILE A 319 -11.99 -7.90 -26.75
CA ILE A 319 -13.21 -7.39 -27.32
C ILE A 319 -14.18 -8.57 -27.50
N VAL A 320 -15.31 -8.46 -26.85
CA VAL A 320 -16.39 -9.45 -26.86
C VAL A 320 -17.62 -8.94 -27.62
N ASP A 321 -18.61 -9.77 -27.85
CA ASP A 321 -19.81 -9.44 -28.63
C ASP A 321 -19.47 -8.93 -30.04
N THR A 322 -18.52 -9.59 -30.69
CA THR A 322 -18.08 -9.25 -32.04
C THR A 322 -18.81 -10.08 -33.10
N THR A 323 -18.52 -9.87 -34.37
CA THR A 323 -19.04 -10.71 -35.45
C THR A 323 -18.27 -12.04 -35.62
N VAL A 324 -17.20 -12.22 -34.86
CA VAL A 324 -16.36 -13.43 -34.83
C VAL A 324 -16.67 -14.19 -33.56
N ASN A 325 -16.89 -15.49 -33.68
CA ASN A 325 -17.16 -16.35 -32.51
C ASN A 325 -15.91 -16.52 -31.65
N GLU A 326 -16.08 -16.46 -30.36
CA GLU A 326 -15.05 -16.79 -29.37
C GLU A 326 -14.80 -18.31 -29.35
N THR A 327 -13.62 -18.73 -28.85
CA THR A 327 -13.32 -20.14 -28.67
C THR A 327 -14.09 -20.69 -27.47
N PRO A 328 -15.05 -21.63 -27.66
CA PRO A 328 -15.88 -22.10 -26.56
C PRO A 328 -15.06 -22.95 -25.56
N CYS A 329 -15.53 -23.00 -24.32
CA CYS A 329 -15.02 -23.93 -23.31
C CYS A 329 -15.34 -25.38 -23.71
N PRO A 330 -14.52 -26.37 -23.29
CA PRO A 330 -14.78 -27.77 -23.58
C PRO A 330 -16.15 -28.24 -23.10
N GLY A 331 -16.96 -28.76 -24.02
CA GLY A 331 -18.32 -29.20 -23.74
C GLY A 331 -19.41 -28.15 -24.05
N ALA A 332 -19.02 -26.91 -24.30
CA ALA A 332 -19.93 -25.86 -24.78
C ALA A 332 -19.91 -25.77 -26.32
N GLU A 333 -21.07 -25.42 -26.92
CA GLU A 333 -21.17 -25.22 -28.37
C GLU A 333 -20.76 -23.81 -28.79
N THR A 334 -21.00 -22.83 -27.93
CA THR A 334 -20.68 -21.39 -28.13
C THR A 334 -20.10 -20.80 -26.89
N ALA A 335 -19.43 -19.67 -27.03
CA ALA A 335 -19.04 -18.79 -25.94
C ALA A 335 -19.58 -17.39 -26.26
N ASP A 336 -20.45 -16.90 -25.41
CA ASP A 336 -21.04 -15.56 -25.53
C ASP A 336 -20.85 -14.82 -24.20
N TYR A 337 -20.31 -13.62 -24.26
CA TYR A 337 -20.14 -12.79 -23.10
C TYR A 337 -21.50 -12.23 -22.60
N GLU A 338 -21.93 -12.63 -21.43
CA GLU A 338 -23.18 -12.13 -20.82
C GLU A 338 -22.95 -11.15 -19.66
N GLY A 339 -21.71 -10.66 -19.50
CA GLY A 339 -21.37 -9.71 -18.45
C GLY A 339 -21.67 -8.25 -18.84
N ASP A 340 -21.60 -7.38 -17.85
CA ASP A 340 -21.79 -5.93 -17.98
C ASP A 340 -20.52 -5.12 -17.69
N SER A 341 -19.38 -5.79 -17.54
CA SER A 341 -18.11 -5.18 -17.17
C SER A 341 -17.36 -4.53 -18.34
N GLY A 342 -17.86 -4.66 -19.56
CA GLY A 342 -17.27 -4.10 -20.77
C GLY A 342 -17.73 -2.68 -21.09
N VAL A 343 -16.90 -1.96 -21.83
CA VAL A 343 -17.26 -0.66 -22.39
C VAL A 343 -17.69 -0.80 -23.84
N ARG A 344 -18.95 -0.50 -24.15
CA ARG A 344 -19.49 -0.63 -25.50
C ARG A 344 -18.81 0.29 -26.51
N LEU A 345 -18.43 -0.26 -27.66
CA LEU A 345 -17.82 0.46 -28.78
C LEU A 345 -18.88 1.06 -29.74
N SER A 346 -19.90 1.67 -29.19
CA SER A 346 -21.11 2.13 -29.91
C SER A 346 -20.89 3.31 -30.89
N SER A 347 -19.70 3.93 -30.90
CA SER A 347 -19.42 5.04 -31.79
C SER A 347 -17.96 5.06 -32.26
N THR A 348 -17.71 5.64 -33.44
CA THR A 348 -16.36 5.82 -33.97
C THR A 348 -15.46 6.64 -33.04
N VAL A 349 -16.02 7.62 -32.31
CA VAL A 349 -15.26 8.41 -31.33
C VAL A 349 -14.75 7.57 -30.19
N ARG A 350 -15.58 6.65 -29.66
CA ARG A 350 -15.16 5.71 -28.60
C ARG A 350 -14.08 4.75 -29.11
N ARG A 351 -14.26 4.19 -30.32
CA ARG A 351 -13.25 3.34 -30.95
C ARG A 351 -11.92 4.07 -31.11
N LEU A 352 -11.96 5.33 -31.57
CA LEU A 352 -10.76 6.15 -31.69
C LEU A 352 -10.12 6.44 -30.33
N ALA A 353 -10.91 6.72 -29.29
CA ALA A 353 -10.41 6.95 -27.95
C ALA A 353 -9.66 5.72 -27.42
N PHE A 354 -10.24 4.51 -27.54
CA PHE A 354 -9.56 3.27 -27.17
C PHE A 354 -8.34 2.96 -28.03
N ALA A 355 -8.42 3.23 -29.34
CA ALA A 355 -7.29 3.05 -30.24
C ALA A 355 -6.08 3.94 -29.89
N LEU A 356 -6.34 5.14 -29.36
CA LEU A 356 -5.30 6.05 -28.87
C LEU A 356 -4.77 5.64 -27.49
N ASP A 357 -5.63 5.14 -26.62
CA ASP A 357 -5.28 4.69 -25.27
C ASP A 357 -4.40 3.43 -25.31
N GLU A 358 -4.84 2.43 -26.09
CA GLU A 358 -4.13 1.16 -26.25
C GLU A 358 -3.03 1.21 -27.35
N PHE A 359 -2.86 2.33 -28.04
CA PHE A 359 -1.97 2.47 -29.20
C PHE A 359 -2.21 1.42 -30.30
N ASP A 360 -3.50 1.02 -30.50
CA ASP A 360 -3.88 -0.04 -31.44
C ASP A 360 -4.92 0.44 -32.47
N TYR A 361 -4.47 0.61 -33.70
CA TYR A 361 -5.34 1.06 -34.82
C TYR A 361 -6.37 0.01 -35.26
N ASN A 362 -6.19 -1.27 -34.92
CA ASN A 362 -7.13 -2.34 -35.27
C ASN A 362 -8.52 -2.10 -34.67
N LEU A 363 -8.60 -1.44 -33.51
CA LEU A 363 -9.85 -1.03 -32.85
C LEU A 363 -10.74 -0.13 -33.76
N VAL A 364 -10.13 0.64 -34.66
CA VAL A 364 -10.86 1.47 -35.62
C VAL A 364 -11.06 0.76 -36.95
N GLY A 365 -10.02 0.02 -37.40
CA GLY A 365 -9.97 -0.57 -38.73
C GLY A 365 -10.70 -1.92 -38.89
N SER A 366 -10.99 -2.63 -37.79
CA SER A 366 -11.61 -3.96 -37.84
C SER A 366 -13.10 -3.90 -38.19
N SER A 367 -13.47 -4.67 -39.23
CA SER A 367 -14.87 -4.89 -39.60
C SER A 367 -15.59 -5.89 -38.67
N SER A 368 -14.84 -6.61 -37.84
CA SER A 368 -15.42 -7.55 -36.86
C SER A 368 -16.01 -6.88 -35.64
N ILE A 369 -15.68 -5.60 -35.40
CA ILE A 369 -16.23 -4.81 -34.31
C ILE A 369 -17.53 -4.13 -34.76
N ASN A 370 -18.61 -4.31 -34.03
CA ASN A 370 -19.91 -3.69 -34.26
C ASN A 370 -20.29 -2.71 -33.12
N SER A 371 -21.54 -2.21 -33.11
CA SER A 371 -22.02 -1.26 -32.08
C SER A 371 -22.26 -1.88 -30.72
N ASP A 372 -22.45 -3.20 -30.68
CA ASP A 372 -22.73 -3.97 -29.48
C ASP A 372 -21.44 -4.49 -28.84
N SER A 373 -20.35 -4.56 -29.63
CA SER A 373 -19.06 -5.01 -29.13
C SER A 373 -18.58 -4.23 -27.94
N GLN A 374 -17.99 -4.92 -26.97
CA GLN A 374 -17.52 -4.37 -25.70
C GLN A 374 -16.02 -4.61 -25.54
N VAL A 375 -15.29 -3.61 -25.06
CA VAL A 375 -13.90 -3.76 -24.64
C VAL A 375 -13.88 -4.12 -23.16
N LEU A 376 -13.24 -5.24 -22.83
CA LEU A 376 -12.89 -5.64 -21.47
C LEU A 376 -11.49 -5.15 -21.15
N MET A 377 -11.35 -4.25 -20.17
CA MET A 377 -10.09 -3.69 -19.70
C MET A 377 -9.83 -4.11 -18.25
N LEU A 378 -8.60 -3.90 -17.78
CA LEU A 378 -8.19 -4.26 -16.41
C LEU A 378 -8.62 -5.70 -16.10
N ARG A 379 -8.17 -6.62 -16.94
CA ARG A 379 -8.58 -8.02 -16.89
C ARG A 379 -7.93 -8.79 -15.74
N ASN A 380 -6.82 -8.29 -15.20
CA ASN A 380 -6.24 -8.78 -13.96
C ASN A 380 -7.09 -8.32 -12.76
N PRO A 381 -7.62 -9.24 -11.93
CA PRO A 381 -8.49 -8.91 -10.80
C PRO A 381 -7.80 -8.00 -9.76
N ARG A 382 -6.49 -8.19 -9.52
CA ARG A 382 -5.72 -7.37 -8.60
C ARG A 382 -5.56 -5.94 -9.10
N GLU A 383 -5.20 -5.76 -10.38
CA GLU A 383 -5.09 -4.43 -10.99
C GLU A 383 -6.44 -3.69 -10.97
N ARG A 384 -7.52 -4.45 -11.23
CA ARG A 384 -8.90 -3.93 -11.17
C ARG A 384 -9.28 -3.49 -9.76
N ALA A 385 -9.00 -4.30 -8.74
CA ALA A 385 -9.21 -3.96 -7.33
C ALA A 385 -8.38 -2.73 -6.91
N GLN A 386 -7.10 -2.68 -7.32
CA GLN A 386 -6.21 -1.55 -7.05
C GLN A 386 -6.70 -0.24 -7.70
N ALA A 387 -7.28 -0.31 -8.90
CA ALA A 387 -7.87 0.86 -9.57
C ALA A 387 -9.14 1.36 -8.85
N LEU A 388 -9.94 0.46 -8.29
CA LEU A 388 -11.15 0.79 -7.53
C LEU A 388 -10.83 1.34 -6.13
N ALA A 389 -9.81 0.79 -5.47
CA ALA A 389 -9.44 1.15 -4.10
C ALA A 389 -7.92 1.41 -3.97
N PRO A 390 -7.40 2.49 -4.57
CA PRO A 390 -5.96 2.78 -4.60
C PRO A 390 -5.35 3.08 -3.22
N PHE A 391 -6.17 3.21 -2.19
CA PHE A 391 -5.77 3.45 -0.81
C PHE A 391 -5.55 2.15 -0.01
N LEU A 392 -5.85 0.99 -0.59
CA LEU A 392 -5.56 -0.33 -0.02
C LEU A 392 -4.30 -0.93 -0.66
N SER A 393 -3.61 -1.76 0.09
CA SER A 393 -2.60 -2.69 -0.43
C SER A 393 -3.28 -4.04 -0.63
N PHE A 394 -3.19 -4.61 -1.83
CA PHE A 394 -3.79 -5.89 -2.13
C PHE A 394 -2.74 -6.99 -2.14
N ASP A 395 -3.13 -8.18 -1.69
CA ASP A 395 -2.33 -9.39 -1.81
C ASP A 395 -1.96 -9.63 -3.28
N GLY A 396 -0.80 -10.21 -3.49
CA GLY A 396 -0.31 -10.54 -4.82
C GLY A 396 -0.89 -11.84 -5.38
N ASP A 397 -1.61 -12.59 -4.54
CA ASP A 397 -2.09 -13.94 -4.79
C ASP A 397 -3.63 -14.05 -4.76
N PRO A 398 -4.33 -13.55 -5.80
CA PRO A 398 -5.77 -13.73 -5.95
C PRO A 398 -6.09 -15.19 -6.19
N TYR A 399 -6.96 -15.79 -5.41
CA TYR A 399 -7.35 -17.20 -5.54
C TYR A 399 -8.79 -17.38 -6.04
N PRO A 400 -9.05 -18.45 -6.84
CA PRO A 400 -10.35 -18.70 -7.42
C PRO A 400 -11.25 -19.51 -6.47
N VAL A 401 -12.52 -19.12 -6.37
CA VAL A 401 -13.55 -19.82 -5.60
C VAL A 401 -14.77 -20.06 -6.49
N ALA A 402 -15.33 -21.27 -6.46
CA ALA A 402 -16.61 -21.55 -7.09
C ALA A 402 -17.75 -21.12 -6.18
N LEU A 403 -18.53 -20.16 -6.61
CA LEU A 403 -19.66 -19.63 -5.86
C LEU A 403 -20.86 -19.41 -6.80
N ASP A 404 -22.02 -19.96 -6.46
CA ASP A 404 -23.26 -19.82 -7.21
C ASP A 404 -23.11 -20.08 -8.72
N GLY A 405 -22.45 -21.20 -9.08
CA GLY A 405 -22.23 -21.61 -10.46
C GLY A 405 -21.23 -20.77 -11.26
N ARG A 406 -20.47 -19.90 -10.60
CA ARG A 406 -19.47 -19.01 -11.22
C ARG A 406 -18.13 -19.10 -10.51
N VAL A 407 -17.07 -18.73 -11.20
CA VAL A 407 -15.76 -18.53 -10.60
C VAL A 407 -15.61 -17.07 -10.14
N VAL A 408 -15.34 -16.90 -8.86
CA VAL A 408 -15.12 -15.61 -8.22
C VAL A 408 -13.67 -15.54 -7.75
N TRP A 409 -12.99 -14.43 -8.01
CA TRP A 409 -11.65 -14.19 -7.50
C TRP A 409 -11.73 -13.50 -6.14
N VAL A 410 -11.10 -14.11 -5.16
CA VAL A 410 -10.96 -13.54 -3.81
C VAL A 410 -9.58 -12.93 -3.68
N ILE A 411 -9.51 -11.71 -3.17
CA ILE A 411 -8.27 -10.96 -3.01
C ILE A 411 -8.27 -10.32 -1.63
N ASP A 412 -7.27 -10.62 -0.82
CA ASP A 412 -7.10 -9.95 0.46
C ASP A 412 -6.61 -8.51 0.29
N GLY A 413 -7.27 -7.59 0.98
CA GLY A 413 -6.94 -6.18 0.99
C GLY A 413 -6.49 -5.73 2.37
N TYR A 414 -5.48 -4.85 2.43
CA TYR A 414 -4.89 -4.38 3.67
C TYR A 414 -4.88 -2.86 3.76
N THR A 415 -5.30 -2.34 4.89
CA THR A 415 -4.98 -0.97 5.28
C THR A 415 -3.61 -0.97 5.94
N THR A 416 -2.65 -0.27 5.35
CA THR A 416 -1.26 -0.24 5.81
C THR A 416 -0.80 1.18 6.14
N SER A 417 0.18 1.30 7.02
CA SER A 417 0.85 2.57 7.29
C SER A 417 2.23 2.35 7.91
N SER A 418 3.15 3.30 7.69
CA SER A 418 4.43 3.40 8.39
C SER A 418 4.42 4.45 9.52
N ARG A 419 3.23 5.00 9.88
CA ARG A 419 3.07 6.15 10.78
C ARG A 419 2.29 5.86 12.04
N TYR A 420 2.12 4.59 12.41
CA TYR A 420 1.49 4.26 13.68
C TYR A 420 2.42 4.69 14.84
N PRO A 421 1.91 5.47 15.81
CA PRO A 421 2.73 6.00 16.89
C PRO A 421 3.24 4.87 17.80
N TYR A 422 4.47 4.98 18.26
CA TYR A 422 5.20 4.04 19.15
C TYR A 422 5.44 2.63 18.57
N ALA A 423 4.86 2.25 17.44
CA ALA A 423 5.04 0.91 16.88
C ALA A 423 6.38 0.79 16.14
N GLN A 424 7.06 -0.33 16.35
CA GLN A 424 8.27 -0.68 15.62
C GLN A 424 7.96 -0.92 14.14
N THR A 425 8.88 -0.51 13.28
CA THR A 425 8.77 -0.75 11.84
C THR A 425 9.26 -2.15 11.51
N ALA A 426 8.50 -2.85 10.67
CA ALA A 426 8.91 -4.09 10.03
C ALA A 426 9.25 -3.82 8.56
N ASP A 427 10.34 -4.38 8.09
CA ASP A 427 10.70 -4.41 6.67
C ASP A 427 10.17 -5.72 6.09
N LEU A 428 9.14 -5.61 5.26
CA LEU A 428 8.46 -6.74 4.65
C LEU A 428 8.99 -7.06 3.24
N SER A 429 9.99 -6.36 2.76
CA SER A 429 10.64 -6.62 1.46
C SER A 429 11.29 -8.02 1.36
N GLN A 430 11.46 -8.70 2.48
CA GLN A 430 11.98 -10.06 2.57
C GLN A 430 10.88 -11.14 2.54
N LEU A 431 9.61 -10.75 2.58
CA LEU A 431 8.51 -11.69 2.44
C LEU A 431 8.34 -12.13 1.00
N ASP A 432 7.57 -13.20 0.80
CA ASP A 432 7.20 -13.65 -0.52
C ASP A 432 6.59 -12.49 -1.33
N PRO A 433 7.05 -12.25 -2.57
CA PRO A 433 6.45 -11.25 -3.46
C PRO A 433 4.93 -11.40 -3.64
N GLY A 434 4.40 -12.63 -3.48
CA GLY A 434 2.96 -12.93 -3.46
C GLY A 434 2.19 -12.18 -2.38
N ALA A 435 2.81 -11.90 -1.23
CA ALA A 435 2.11 -11.22 -0.13
C ALA A 435 1.66 -9.78 -0.42
N GLY A 436 2.07 -9.16 -1.54
CA GLY A 436 1.67 -7.80 -1.91
C GLY A 436 2.06 -6.68 -0.94
N LEU A 437 2.84 -7.00 0.09
CA LEU A 437 3.31 -6.12 1.16
C LEU A 437 4.84 -6.02 1.11
N ASP A 438 5.37 -5.38 0.07
CA ASP A 438 6.81 -5.33 -0.25
C ASP A 438 7.56 -4.13 0.34
N HIS A 439 6.93 -3.39 1.26
CA HIS A 439 7.46 -2.14 1.78
C HIS A 439 7.57 -2.12 3.30
N THR A 440 8.30 -1.14 3.82
CA THR A 440 8.45 -0.91 5.25
C THR A 440 7.18 -0.32 5.86
N LEU A 441 6.61 -1.01 6.84
CA LEU A 441 5.39 -0.56 7.51
C LEU A 441 5.43 -0.86 9.02
N ASN A 442 4.49 -0.28 9.77
CA ASN A 442 4.30 -0.55 11.18
C ASN A 442 2.83 -0.62 11.62
N TYR A 443 1.94 -0.75 10.64
CA TYR A 443 0.51 -0.96 10.86
C TYR A 443 -0.07 -1.75 9.71
N VAL A 444 -0.79 -2.81 10.03
CA VAL A 444 -1.55 -3.63 9.07
C VAL A 444 -2.89 -3.98 9.68
N ARG A 445 -3.95 -3.85 8.90
CA ARG A 445 -5.26 -4.43 9.20
C ARG A 445 -5.82 -5.03 7.92
N ASN A 446 -6.39 -6.22 8.06
CA ASN A 446 -7.16 -6.81 6.98
C ASN A 446 -8.41 -5.95 6.75
N SER A 447 -8.68 -5.65 5.48
CA SER A 447 -9.82 -4.86 5.02
C SER A 447 -10.44 -5.67 3.89
N VAL A 448 -11.16 -6.72 4.23
CA VAL A 448 -11.87 -7.56 3.24
C VAL A 448 -13.05 -6.80 2.68
#